data_dbec87c1970bc564601d94b693b83fc3
#
_entry.id   dbec87c1970bc564601d94b693b83fc3
#
_cell.length_a   1.000
_cell.length_b   1.000
_cell.length_c   1.000
_cell.angle_alpha   90.00
_cell.angle_beta   90.00
_cell.angle_gamma   90.00
#
_symmetry.space_group_name_H-M   'P 1'
#
loop_
_entity.id
_entity.type
_entity.pdbx_description
1 polymer ?
#
loop_
_entity_poly.entity_id
_entity_poly.type
_entity_poly.pdbx_seq_one_letter_code
_entity_poly.pdbx_strand_id
1 'polypeptide(L)'
;MAFKDMREFLASLDKAGQLKNVDVQLDCAHGTNELQALMRHLAEINGPGLMLNNLKGYNTPGVPVIFNPFGTRERTGMTIETADPIEAKIKHARILNDRSTWHKPTMVERSKAPCKEVVINKADISVDKQLPHVWIGKEGASYITGGVVVTKDPETGVRNVGWYRLTSLWNCKHPHGGTYSEHEQKKQLSIFAFW
;
A
#
# COMPACT_ATOMS: atom_id res chain seq x y z
N MET A 1 -3.13 13.87 -15.28
CA MET A 1 -3.11 12.64 -14.43
C MET A 1 -4.35 11.84 -14.76
N ALA A 2 -4.20 10.56 -15.02
CA ALA A 2 -5.29 9.67 -15.41
C ALA A 2 -6.41 9.60 -14.37
N PHE A 3 -6.06 9.63 -13.08
CA PHE A 3 -7.00 9.48 -11.97
C PHE A 3 -6.68 10.49 -10.86
N LYS A 4 -7.73 10.95 -10.22
CA LYS A 4 -7.63 11.90 -9.09
C LYS A 4 -7.09 11.22 -7.83
N ASP A 5 -7.52 9.99 -7.58
CA ASP A 5 -7.14 9.20 -6.42
C ASP A 5 -7.29 7.68 -6.70
N MET A 6 -6.95 6.86 -5.71
CA MET A 6 -7.07 5.40 -5.81
C MET A 6 -8.52 4.94 -6.00
N ARG A 7 -9.52 5.65 -5.45
CA ARG A 7 -10.94 5.27 -5.59
C ARG A 7 -11.43 5.40 -7.01
N GLU A 8 -11.02 6.49 -7.70
CA GLU A 8 -11.35 6.68 -9.11
C GLU A 8 -10.68 5.63 -10.00
N PHE A 9 -9.42 5.28 -9.70
CA PHE A 9 -8.73 4.18 -10.39
C PHE A 9 -9.44 2.84 -10.18
N LEU A 10 -9.82 2.49 -8.95
CA LEU A 10 -10.54 1.25 -8.66
C LEU A 10 -11.91 1.20 -9.33
N ALA A 11 -12.64 2.32 -9.36
CA ALA A 11 -13.90 2.42 -10.09
C ALA A 11 -13.73 2.20 -11.60
N SER A 12 -12.60 2.67 -12.15
CA SER A 12 -12.26 2.41 -13.55
C SER A 12 -11.92 0.95 -13.83
N LEU A 13 -11.21 0.30 -12.90
CA LEU A 13 -10.93 -1.14 -12.98
C LEU A 13 -12.22 -1.95 -12.89
N ASP A 14 -13.13 -1.59 -12.00
CA ASP A 14 -14.41 -2.25 -11.84
C ASP A 14 -15.26 -2.13 -13.13
N LYS A 15 -15.38 -0.93 -13.67
CA LYS A 15 -16.04 -0.66 -14.94
C LYS A 15 -15.45 -1.44 -16.11
N ALA A 16 -14.14 -1.66 -16.09
CA ALA A 16 -13.43 -2.45 -17.11
C ALA A 16 -13.50 -3.97 -16.86
N GLY A 17 -14.18 -4.44 -15.80
CA GLY A 17 -14.19 -5.84 -15.40
C GLY A 17 -12.84 -6.36 -14.88
N GLN A 18 -11.94 -5.46 -14.52
CA GLN A 18 -10.57 -5.75 -14.07
C GLN A 18 -10.41 -5.72 -12.54
N LEU A 19 -11.52 -5.57 -11.79
CA LEU A 19 -11.57 -5.64 -10.32
C LEU A 19 -12.66 -6.62 -9.92
N LYS A 20 -12.38 -7.43 -8.88
CA LYS A 20 -13.39 -8.33 -8.29
C LYS A 20 -13.42 -8.18 -6.78
N ASN A 21 -14.62 -8.15 -6.22
CA ASN A 21 -14.84 -8.24 -4.78
C ASN A 21 -14.68 -9.69 -4.30
N VAL A 22 -14.02 -9.87 -3.16
CA VAL A 22 -13.82 -11.15 -2.49
C VAL A 22 -14.31 -11.00 -1.05
N ASP A 23 -15.46 -11.61 -0.76
CA ASP A 23 -16.12 -11.55 0.54
C ASP A 23 -15.83 -12.80 1.39
N VAL A 24 -15.26 -13.84 0.77
CA VAL A 24 -14.80 -15.03 1.50
C VAL A 24 -13.68 -14.62 2.45
N GLN A 25 -13.74 -15.13 3.67
CA GLN A 25 -12.71 -14.87 4.65
C GLN A 25 -11.39 -15.48 4.23
N LEU A 26 -10.35 -14.64 4.17
CA LEU A 26 -8.98 -15.04 3.92
C LEU A 26 -8.14 -14.92 5.18
N ASP A 27 -7.34 -15.94 5.46
CA ASP A 27 -6.38 -15.94 6.55
C ASP A 27 -5.02 -15.47 6.05
N CYS A 28 -4.60 -14.31 6.53
CA CYS A 28 -3.34 -13.67 6.16
C CYS A 28 -2.25 -13.89 7.21
N ALA A 29 -2.47 -14.78 8.18
CA ALA A 29 -1.51 -15.08 9.23
C ALA A 29 -0.30 -15.84 8.71
N HIS A 30 0.77 -15.82 9.50
CA HIS A 30 1.98 -16.56 9.20
C HIS A 30 1.69 -18.06 9.03
N GLY A 31 2.15 -18.63 7.93
CA GLY A 31 2.07 -20.07 7.66
C GLY A 31 0.80 -20.54 6.95
N THR A 32 -0.23 -19.72 6.77
CA THR A 32 -1.45 -20.13 6.06
C THR A 32 -1.25 -20.23 4.55
N ASN A 33 -0.36 -19.41 3.99
CA ASN A 33 -0.04 -19.34 2.56
C ASN A 33 -1.21 -19.02 1.62
N GLU A 34 -2.38 -18.64 2.13
CA GLU A 34 -3.57 -18.38 1.31
C GLU A 34 -3.33 -17.24 0.33
N LEU A 35 -2.78 -16.11 0.80
CA LEU A 35 -2.44 -14.99 -0.07
C LEU A 35 -1.36 -15.34 -1.10
N GLN A 36 -0.38 -16.17 -0.71
CA GLN A 36 0.67 -16.60 -1.64
C GLN A 36 0.09 -17.48 -2.75
N ALA A 37 -0.81 -18.39 -2.41
CA ALA A 37 -1.51 -19.22 -3.39
C ALA A 37 -2.35 -18.37 -4.34
N LEU A 38 -3.07 -17.39 -3.80
CA LEU A 38 -3.85 -16.44 -4.56
C LEU A 38 -2.98 -15.60 -5.51
N MET A 39 -1.84 -15.08 -5.04
CA MET A 39 -0.87 -14.35 -5.88
C MET A 39 -0.40 -15.18 -7.06
N ARG A 40 -0.01 -16.43 -6.80
CA ARG A 40 0.45 -17.34 -7.85
C ARG A 40 -0.65 -17.59 -8.89
N HIS A 41 -1.84 -17.91 -8.42
CA HIS A 41 -2.97 -18.17 -9.31
C HIS A 41 -3.30 -16.94 -10.19
N LEU A 42 -3.36 -15.75 -9.60
CA LEU A 42 -3.60 -14.51 -10.34
C LEU A 42 -2.52 -14.23 -11.40
N ALA A 43 -1.26 -14.55 -11.09
CA ALA A 43 -0.17 -14.40 -12.04
C ALA A 43 -0.29 -15.38 -13.21
N GLU A 44 -0.66 -16.64 -12.94
CA GLU A 44 -0.84 -17.70 -13.94
C GLU A 44 -1.96 -17.39 -14.94
N ILE A 45 -3.06 -16.81 -14.48
CA ILE A 45 -4.22 -16.52 -15.32
C ILE A 45 -4.28 -15.05 -15.80
N ASN A 46 -3.28 -14.21 -15.53
CA ASN A 46 -3.35 -12.75 -15.70
C ASN A 46 -4.62 -12.17 -15.05
N GLY A 47 -4.93 -12.64 -13.84
CA GLY A 47 -6.19 -12.40 -13.14
C GLY A 47 -6.41 -10.92 -12.78
N PRO A 48 -7.64 -10.55 -12.42
CA PRO A 48 -8.02 -9.19 -12.08
C PRO A 48 -7.35 -8.69 -10.80
N GLY A 49 -7.46 -7.38 -10.53
CA GLY A 49 -7.29 -6.84 -9.19
C GLY A 49 -8.39 -7.36 -8.27
N LEU A 50 -8.11 -7.46 -7.00
CA LEU A 50 -9.07 -7.93 -6.01
C LEU A 50 -9.29 -6.87 -4.92
N MET A 51 -10.53 -6.77 -4.48
CA MET A 51 -10.91 -6.05 -3.27
C MET A 51 -11.27 -7.08 -2.21
N LEU A 52 -10.37 -7.28 -1.25
CA LEU A 52 -10.52 -8.26 -0.18
C LEU A 52 -11.28 -7.60 0.98
N ASN A 53 -12.53 -7.98 1.15
CA ASN A 53 -13.45 -7.35 2.12
C ASN A 53 -13.45 -8.03 3.48
N ASN A 54 -12.90 -9.24 3.59
CA ASN A 54 -12.96 -10.05 4.80
C ASN A 54 -11.62 -10.72 5.07
N LEU A 55 -10.78 -10.05 5.86
CA LEU A 55 -9.51 -10.60 6.32
C LEU A 55 -9.63 -11.02 7.77
N LYS A 56 -9.25 -12.25 8.08
CA LYS A 56 -9.26 -12.78 9.44
C LYS A 56 -8.34 -11.95 10.36
N GLY A 57 -8.86 -11.54 11.48
CA GLY A 57 -8.10 -10.74 12.45
C GLY A 57 -8.17 -9.22 12.24
N TYR A 58 -8.75 -8.76 11.14
CA TYR A 58 -8.92 -7.33 10.84
C TYR A 58 -10.40 -6.98 10.78
N ASN A 59 -10.86 -6.26 11.79
CA ASN A 59 -12.25 -5.87 11.93
C ASN A 59 -12.45 -4.37 11.78
N THR A 60 -11.77 -3.74 10.81
CA THR A 60 -12.06 -2.34 10.49
C THR A 60 -13.16 -2.32 9.42
N PRO A 61 -14.43 -2.10 9.81
CA PRO A 61 -15.54 -2.11 8.86
C PRO A 61 -15.31 -1.07 7.75
N GLY A 62 -15.54 -1.47 6.50
CA GLY A 62 -15.44 -0.58 5.36
C GLY A 62 -14.01 -0.25 4.89
N VAL A 63 -13.00 -0.95 5.40
CA VAL A 63 -11.61 -0.80 4.92
C VAL A 63 -11.15 -2.09 4.24
N PRO A 64 -11.45 -2.26 2.95
CA PRO A 64 -10.98 -3.42 2.19
C PRO A 64 -9.47 -3.32 1.91
N VAL A 65 -8.84 -4.47 1.72
CA VAL A 65 -7.48 -4.53 1.21
C VAL A 65 -7.48 -4.69 -0.30
N ILE A 66 -6.81 -3.79 -0.97
CA ILE A 66 -6.64 -3.90 -2.43
C ILE A 66 -5.45 -4.80 -2.71
N PHE A 67 -5.69 -5.79 -3.54
CA PHE A 67 -4.71 -6.79 -3.91
C PHE A 67 -4.52 -6.85 -5.43
N ASN A 68 -3.27 -6.91 -5.90
CA ASN A 68 -2.91 -7.00 -7.32
C ASN A 68 -3.50 -5.90 -8.25
N PRO A 69 -3.62 -4.62 -7.83
CA PRO A 69 -4.24 -3.58 -8.67
C PRO A 69 -3.44 -3.28 -9.95
N PHE A 70 -2.13 -3.51 -9.94
CA PHE A 70 -1.20 -3.23 -11.04
C PHE A 70 -0.62 -4.51 -11.68
N GLY A 71 -1.24 -5.66 -11.48
CA GLY A 71 -0.69 -6.97 -11.85
C GLY A 71 -0.64 -7.27 -13.35
N THR A 72 -1.18 -6.42 -14.21
CA THR A 72 -1.06 -6.53 -15.67
C THR A 72 -0.57 -5.23 -16.28
N ARG A 73 0.00 -5.33 -17.50
CA ARG A 73 0.44 -4.15 -18.26
C ARG A 73 -0.72 -3.22 -18.60
N GLU A 74 -1.90 -3.77 -18.87
CA GLU A 74 -3.11 -3.01 -19.14
C GLU A 74 -3.51 -2.15 -17.95
N ARG A 75 -3.62 -2.74 -16.75
CA ARG A 75 -3.96 -2.01 -15.52
C ARG A 75 -2.92 -0.96 -15.16
N THR A 76 -1.64 -1.30 -15.29
CA THR A 76 -0.57 -0.31 -15.10
C THR A 76 -0.66 0.78 -16.16
N GLY A 77 -0.93 0.42 -17.41
CA GLY A 77 -1.10 1.35 -18.51
C GLY A 77 -2.23 2.35 -18.30
N MET A 78 -3.32 1.95 -17.67
CA MET A 78 -4.43 2.86 -17.33
C MET A 78 -3.97 4.03 -16.46
N THR A 79 -2.99 3.83 -15.58
CA THR A 79 -2.48 4.91 -14.70
C THR A 79 -1.66 5.95 -15.43
N ILE A 80 -1.13 5.62 -16.59
CA ILE A 80 -0.28 6.48 -17.43
C ILE A 80 -0.91 6.76 -18.79
N GLU A 81 -2.17 6.39 -18.96
CA GLU A 81 -2.98 6.66 -20.16
C GLU A 81 -2.39 6.06 -21.44
N THR A 82 -1.76 4.89 -21.34
CA THR A 82 -1.28 4.13 -22.50
C THR A 82 -1.13 2.65 -22.17
N ALA A 83 -1.46 1.77 -23.09
CA ALA A 83 -1.22 0.34 -22.98
C ALA A 83 0.16 -0.08 -23.52
N ASP A 84 0.83 0.80 -24.27
CA ASP A 84 2.16 0.53 -24.80
C ASP A 84 3.24 0.78 -23.73
N PRO A 85 4.03 -0.23 -23.36
CA PRO A 85 5.07 -0.10 -22.37
C PRO A 85 6.23 0.81 -22.77
N ILE A 86 6.48 0.97 -24.07
CA ILE A 86 7.52 1.86 -24.59
C ILE A 86 7.03 3.29 -24.48
N GLU A 87 5.83 3.57 -24.93
CA GLU A 87 5.19 4.88 -24.78
C GLU A 87 5.11 5.30 -23.32
N ALA A 88 4.76 4.37 -22.42
CA ALA A 88 4.74 4.59 -20.99
C ALA A 88 6.08 5.06 -20.44
N LYS A 89 7.18 4.39 -20.83
CA LYS A 89 8.54 4.78 -20.43
C LYS A 89 8.91 6.16 -20.95
N ILE A 90 8.58 6.45 -22.19
CA ILE A 90 8.85 7.76 -22.82
C ILE A 90 8.05 8.86 -22.09
N LYS A 91 6.78 8.62 -21.80
CA LYS A 91 5.92 9.56 -21.07
C LYS A 91 6.47 9.85 -19.66
N HIS A 92 6.86 8.82 -18.92
CA HIS A 92 7.52 8.98 -17.61
C HIS A 92 8.84 9.74 -17.71
N ALA A 93 9.69 9.40 -18.67
CA ALA A 93 10.97 10.09 -18.86
C ALA A 93 10.76 11.59 -19.16
N ARG A 94 9.77 11.94 -19.98
CA ARG A 94 9.44 13.35 -20.27
C ARG A 94 9.00 14.09 -18.99
N ILE A 95 8.09 13.49 -18.19
CA ILE A 95 7.63 14.10 -16.94
C ILE A 95 8.79 14.28 -15.95
N LEU A 96 9.68 13.30 -15.84
CA LEU A 96 10.84 13.38 -14.93
C LEU A 96 11.86 14.43 -15.36
N ASN A 97 12.07 14.61 -16.66
CA ASN A 97 13.04 15.57 -17.20
C ASN A 97 12.51 17.00 -17.26
N ASP A 98 11.20 17.17 -17.34
CA ASP A 98 10.58 18.51 -17.40
C ASP A 98 9.88 18.83 -16.06
N ARG A 99 10.63 19.46 -15.16
CA ARG A 99 10.12 19.89 -13.85
C ARG A 99 9.04 20.96 -13.94
N SER A 100 8.88 21.65 -15.07
CA SER A 100 7.81 22.63 -15.25
C SER A 100 6.43 22.00 -15.27
N THR A 101 6.34 20.70 -15.58
CA THR A 101 5.11 19.90 -15.56
C THR A 101 4.70 19.44 -14.17
N TRP A 102 5.56 19.63 -13.16
CA TRP A 102 5.29 19.16 -11.80
C TRP A 102 4.34 20.09 -11.06
N HIS A 103 3.28 19.54 -10.54
CA HIS A 103 2.34 20.30 -9.73
C HIS A 103 2.90 20.52 -8.32
N LYS A 104 2.83 21.76 -7.85
CA LYS A 104 3.18 22.06 -6.46
C LYS A 104 2.10 21.52 -5.53
N PRO A 105 2.47 21.00 -4.35
CA PRO A 105 1.48 20.61 -3.34
C PRO A 105 0.62 21.80 -2.94
N THR A 106 -0.69 21.59 -2.89
CA THR A 106 -1.64 22.59 -2.41
C THR A 106 -1.88 22.39 -0.93
N MET A 107 -1.78 23.48 -0.16
CA MET A 107 -2.12 23.46 1.27
C MET A 107 -3.64 23.47 1.43
N VAL A 108 -4.14 22.52 2.20
CA VAL A 108 -5.56 22.38 2.53
C VAL A 108 -5.74 22.59 4.03
N GLU A 109 -6.77 23.32 4.43
CA GLU A 109 -7.12 23.45 5.85
C GLU A 109 -7.40 22.09 6.47
N ARG A 110 -7.01 21.93 7.74
CA ARG A 110 -7.17 20.65 8.47
C ARG A 110 -8.62 20.14 8.45
N SER A 111 -9.59 21.05 8.58
CA SER A 111 -11.02 20.72 8.58
C SER A 111 -11.54 20.20 7.23
N LYS A 112 -10.83 20.51 6.14
CA LYS A 112 -11.16 20.09 4.77
C LYS A 112 -10.30 18.91 4.28
N ALA A 113 -9.37 18.42 5.10
CA ALA A 113 -8.47 17.34 4.75
C ALA A 113 -9.08 15.97 5.09
N PRO A 114 -9.46 15.13 4.09
CA PRO A 114 -10.11 13.83 4.34
C PRO A 114 -9.27 12.89 5.24
N CYS A 115 -7.95 12.99 5.16
CA CYS A 115 -7.04 12.21 6.00
C CYS A 115 -7.05 12.62 7.49
N LYS A 116 -7.81 13.64 7.87
CA LYS A 116 -7.99 14.13 9.24
C LYS A 116 -9.40 13.90 9.77
N GLU A 117 -10.25 13.26 9.01
CA GLU A 117 -11.64 12.96 9.40
C GLU A 117 -11.70 12.00 10.59
N VAL A 118 -10.85 10.97 10.58
CA VAL A 118 -10.73 10.01 11.69
C VAL A 118 -9.44 10.29 12.46
N VAL A 119 -9.59 10.52 13.75
CA VAL A 119 -8.46 10.72 14.69
C VAL A 119 -8.56 9.69 15.79
N ILE A 120 -7.52 8.89 15.96
CA ILE A 120 -7.43 7.89 17.03
C ILE A 120 -6.50 8.41 18.10
N ASN A 121 -6.97 8.41 19.36
CA ASN A 121 -6.17 8.85 20.49
C ASN A 121 -5.03 7.88 20.78
N LYS A 122 -3.94 8.40 21.35
CA LYS A 122 -2.73 7.60 21.65
C LYS A 122 -3.01 6.32 22.44
N ALA A 123 -3.94 6.35 23.36
CA ALA A 123 -4.32 5.18 24.18
C ALA A 123 -5.00 4.07 23.38
N ASP A 124 -5.65 4.43 22.28
CA ASP A 124 -6.47 3.53 21.46
C ASP A 124 -5.76 3.05 20.19
N ILE A 125 -4.53 3.55 19.95
CA ILE A 125 -3.75 3.17 18.76
C ILE A 125 -3.27 1.73 18.91
N SER A 126 -3.65 0.91 17.94
CA SER A 126 -3.12 -0.43 17.71
C SER A 126 -2.92 -0.65 16.22
N VAL A 127 -1.69 -0.46 15.75
CA VAL A 127 -1.36 -0.59 14.32
C VAL A 127 -1.78 -1.96 13.78
N ASP A 128 -1.49 -3.02 14.54
CA ASP A 128 -1.77 -4.40 14.14
C ASP A 128 -3.27 -4.72 14.02
N LYS A 129 -4.13 -3.97 14.71
CA LYS A 129 -5.59 -4.15 14.63
C LYS A 129 -6.25 -3.22 13.64
N GLN A 130 -5.64 -2.06 13.38
CA GLN A 130 -6.23 -0.99 12.59
C GLN A 130 -5.78 -1.00 11.13
N LEU A 131 -4.54 -1.45 10.88
CA LEU A 131 -3.99 -1.50 9.53
C LEU A 131 -3.71 -2.95 9.14
N PRO A 132 -4.38 -3.46 8.11
CA PRO A 132 -4.10 -4.80 7.61
C PRO A 132 -2.66 -4.87 7.09
N HIS A 133 -1.90 -5.82 7.62
CA HIS A 133 -0.58 -6.18 7.17
C HIS A 133 -0.53 -7.70 6.98
N VAL A 134 0.10 -8.14 5.91
CA VAL A 134 -0.04 -9.52 5.44
C VAL A 134 1.29 -10.24 5.47
N TRP A 135 1.25 -11.51 5.81
CA TRP A 135 2.37 -12.43 5.68
C TRP A 135 2.38 -13.04 4.27
N ILE A 136 3.53 -13.06 3.62
CA ILE A 136 3.71 -13.67 2.31
C ILE A 136 4.82 -14.70 2.41
N GLY A 137 4.46 -15.96 2.27
CA GLY A 137 5.40 -17.06 2.28
C GLY A 137 6.11 -17.24 3.62
N LYS A 138 7.44 -17.40 3.56
CA LYS A 138 8.32 -17.61 4.72
C LYS A 138 9.02 -16.33 5.18
N GLU A 139 8.51 -15.18 4.84
CA GLU A 139 9.07 -13.89 5.30
C GLU A 139 9.04 -13.81 6.83
N GLY A 140 10.04 -13.18 7.43
CA GLY A 140 10.17 -13.08 8.88
C GLY A 140 9.23 -12.08 9.53
N ALA A 141 8.45 -11.32 8.75
CA ALA A 141 7.52 -10.29 9.21
C ALA A 141 6.33 -10.14 8.28
N SER A 142 5.28 -9.50 8.79
CA SER A 142 4.15 -9.06 7.98
C SER A 142 4.39 -7.66 7.43
N TYR A 143 3.83 -7.35 6.26
CA TYR A 143 4.10 -6.11 5.56
C TYR A 143 2.85 -5.42 5.02
N ILE A 144 2.92 -4.08 5.02
CA ILE A 144 2.10 -3.22 4.16
C ILE A 144 2.98 -2.91 2.94
N THR A 145 2.63 -3.44 1.78
CA THR A 145 3.50 -3.42 0.60
C THR A 145 3.31 -2.20 -0.30
N GLY A 146 2.21 -1.49 -0.17
CA GLY A 146 1.82 -0.38 -1.05
C GLY A 146 1.79 0.98 -0.35
N GLY A 147 2.56 1.16 0.72
CA GLY A 147 2.56 2.40 1.48
C GLY A 147 3.26 3.56 0.77
N VAL A 148 2.57 4.68 0.60
CA VAL A 148 3.19 5.95 0.19
C VAL A 148 3.53 6.73 1.44
N VAL A 149 4.82 7.01 1.62
CA VAL A 149 5.36 7.70 2.80
C VAL A 149 5.74 9.13 2.43
N VAL A 150 5.20 10.08 3.16
CA VAL A 150 5.52 11.50 3.01
C VAL A 150 6.39 11.92 4.19
N THR A 151 7.60 12.32 3.90
CA THR A 151 8.56 12.82 4.90
C THR A 151 8.90 14.28 4.66
N LYS A 152 9.47 14.91 5.66
CA LYS A 152 9.99 16.26 5.58
C LYS A 152 11.34 16.30 6.29
N ASP A 153 12.34 16.78 5.60
CA ASP A 153 13.65 17.03 6.17
C ASP A 153 13.53 18.09 7.30
N PRO A 154 13.97 17.80 8.51
CA PRO A 154 13.83 18.73 9.63
C PRO A 154 14.70 19.98 9.49
N GLU A 155 15.83 19.91 8.79
CA GLU A 155 16.78 21.02 8.64
C GLU A 155 16.41 21.91 7.45
N THR A 156 16.19 21.31 6.29
CA THR A 156 15.93 22.04 5.03
C THR A 156 14.45 22.29 4.78
N GLY A 157 13.56 21.56 5.43
CA GLY A 157 12.13 21.61 5.19
C GLY A 157 11.67 20.96 3.88
N VAL A 158 12.59 20.37 3.11
CA VAL A 158 12.28 19.71 1.84
C VAL A 158 11.41 18.48 2.09
N ARG A 159 10.35 18.32 1.31
CA ARG A 159 9.47 17.16 1.37
C ARG A 159 9.95 16.09 0.41
N ASN A 160 9.85 14.85 0.86
CA ASN A 160 10.03 13.66 0.03
C ASN A 160 8.76 12.83 0.05
N VAL A 161 8.44 12.24 -1.07
CA VAL A 161 7.34 11.27 -1.22
C VAL A 161 7.92 10.03 -1.87
N GLY A 162 7.77 8.90 -1.21
CA GLY A 162 8.32 7.65 -1.69
C GLY A 162 7.36 6.48 -1.45
N TRP A 163 7.52 5.44 -2.23
CA TRP A 163 6.78 4.19 -2.06
C TRP A 163 7.67 3.21 -1.30
N TYR A 164 7.24 2.82 -0.12
CA TYR A 164 8.05 2.01 0.77
C TYR A 164 7.25 0.83 1.32
N ARG A 165 7.95 -0.27 1.54
CA ARG A 165 7.42 -1.40 2.30
C ARG A 165 7.50 -1.07 3.79
N LEU A 166 6.38 -1.20 4.50
CA LEU A 166 6.26 -0.94 5.93
C LEU A 166 6.07 -2.26 6.66
N THR A 167 6.66 -2.39 7.84
CA THR A 167 6.44 -3.53 8.73
C THR A 167 6.14 -3.09 10.15
N SER A 168 5.32 -3.86 10.85
CA SER A 168 5.13 -3.72 12.29
C SER A 168 6.24 -4.47 13.01
N LEU A 169 7.03 -3.77 13.82
CA LEU A 169 8.13 -4.37 14.56
C LEU A 169 7.69 -5.23 15.76
N TRP A 170 6.43 -5.10 16.20
CA TRP A 170 5.89 -5.93 17.28
C TRP A 170 5.88 -7.42 16.96
N ASN A 171 5.73 -7.76 15.68
CA ASN A 171 5.64 -9.14 15.20
C ASN A 171 6.91 -9.61 14.48
N CYS A 172 7.96 -8.77 14.43
CA CYS A 172 9.21 -9.17 13.82
C CYS A 172 10.04 -10.02 14.77
N LYS A 173 10.39 -11.22 14.35
CA LYS A 173 11.48 -11.96 14.97
C LYS A 173 12.79 -11.31 14.55
N HIS A 174 13.68 -11.10 15.50
CA HIS A 174 15.04 -10.64 15.20
C HIS A 174 15.67 -11.61 14.16
N PRO A 175 16.41 -11.13 13.14
CA PRO A 175 17.05 -11.98 12.13
C PRO A 175 17.92 -13.10 12.72
N HIS A 176 18.37 -12.96 13.96
CA HIS A 176 19.16 -13.94 14.72
C HIS A 176 18.38 -14.71 15.78
N GLY A 177 17.05 -14.79 15.69
CA GLY A 177 16.22 -15.64 16.53
C GLY A 177 15.77 -15.07 17.87
N GLY A 178 15.85 -13.75 18.06
CA GLY A 178 15.32 -13.04 19.24
C GLY A 178 14.11 -12.15 18.92
N THR A 179 13.42 -11.69 19.94
CA THR A 179 12.48 -10.57 19.84
C THR A 179 13.22 -9.26 20.12
N TYR A 180 12.82 -8.18 19.44
CA TYR A 180 13.34 -6.85 19.78
C TYR A 180 13.05 -6.52 21.25
N SER A 181 14.00 -5.94 21.95
CA SER A 181 13.80 -5.50 23.33
C SER A 181 12.69 -4.43 23.41
N GLU A 182 12.02 -4.34 24.54
CA GLU A 182 10.99 -3.32 24.78
C GLU A 182 11.49 -1.88 24.55
N HIS A 183 12.81 -1.66 24.77
CA HIS A 183 13.47 -0.38 24.55
C HIS A 183 13.65 -0.09 23.05
N GLU A 184 14.01 -1.09 22.24
CA GLU A 184 14.09 -0.99 20.79
C GLU A 184 12.72 -0.80 20.19
N GLN A 185 11.71 -1.48 20.71
CA GLN A 185 10.32 -1.33 20.31
C GLN A 185 9.77 0.08 20.58
N LYS A 186 10.10 0.69 21.73
CA LYS A 186 9.67 2.06 22.08
C LYS A 186 10.37 3.16 21.28
N LYS A 187 11.60 2.94 20.86
CA LYS A 187 12.35 3.90 20.00
C LYS A 187 11.98 3.80 18.53
N GLN A 188 11.46 2.67 18.11
CA GLN A 188 11.25 2.37 16.70
C GLN A 188 9.77 2.30 16.33
N LEU A 189 9.03 3.37 16.51
CA LEU A 189 8.01 3.75 15.53
C LEU A 189 8.73 4.23 14.24
N SER A 190 9.83 3.57 13.92
CA SER A 190 10.62 3.83 12.74
C SER A 190 9.99 3.03 11.63
N ILE A 191 9.39 3.72 10.70
CA ILE A 191 9.04 3.21 9.39
C ILE A 191 10.34 2.81 8.72
N PHE A 192 10.69 1.53 8.74
CA PHE A 192 11.81 1.04 7.94
C PHE A 192 11.35 1.00 6.49
N ALA A 193 11.81 1.95 5.73
CA ALA A 193 11.79 1.89 4.30
C ALA A 193 12.97 1.02 3.87
N PHE A 194 12.70 -0.16 3.33
CA PHE A 194 13.70 -0.97 2.65
C PHE A 194 13.67 -0.65 1.15
N TRP A 195 14.85 -0.36 0.63
CA TRP A 195 15.10 -0.24 -0.80
C TRP A 195 15.13 -1.62 -1.45
#